data_57c8e1e891f73314f7f1b39d80bf483e
#
_entry.id   57c8e1e891f73314f7f1b39d80bf483e
#
_cell.length_a   1.000
_cell.length_b   1.000
_cell.length_c   1.000
_cell.angle_alpha   90.00
_cell.angle_beta   90.00
_cell.angle_gamma   90.00
#
_symmetry.space_group_name_H-M   'P 1'
#
loop_
_entity.id
_entity.type
_entity.pdbx_description
1 polymer ?
#
loop_
_entity_poly.entity_id
_entity_poly.type
_entity_poly.pdbx_seq_one_letter_code
_entity_poly.pdbx_strand_id
1 'polypeptide(L)'
;MLFLFISVSFLIINLKGTYMSDTSPPKPVLFRSYYRDWIEVYKKNAVRNVTLRKYLLTLSWVERLAPDLRLSELTRLDYQKLLNDFASEHERQTTMDFHHNIKGAILDAVEEGLLEKDPTRKAIIKGREPKSRKTKYLNHFELHKLLESLELSSTPSWDWLILLIAKTGMRFSEAIALTPKDFDFSKQTLSINKTLDYKTRTGFLPTKNKASIRKIQLDWQVLMQFSELTKPIEEDELIFGSLGKIFNSTANHNLERRCKKAGISVISMHGLRHTHASILLFAGVSIASVARRLGHASMTTTQKTYLHVIQELESKDIDLVMRAMSSLN
;
A
#
# COMPACT_ATOMS: atom_id res chain seq x y z
N MET A 1 -3.20 -36.82 35.49
CA MET A 1 -3.09 -36.88 34.02
C MET A 1 -1.76 -36.21 33.69
N LEU A 2 -0.72 -37.00 33.42
CA LEU A 2 0.67 -36.55 33.23
C LEU A 2 0.82 -35.95 31.82
N PHE A 3 1.25 -34.72 31.72
CA PHE A 3 1.74 -34.15 30.45
C PHE A 3 3.22 -34.53 30.28
N LEU A 4 3.50 -35.38 29.30
CA LEU A 4 4.86 -35.72 28.88
C LEU A 4 5.43 -34.51 28.08
N PHE A 5 6.52 -33.94 28.60
CA PHE A 5 7.40 -33.05 27.82
C PHE A 5 8.22 -33.90 26.85
N ILE A 6 7.95 -33.79 25.55
CA ILE A 6 8.81 -34.38 24.51
C ILE A 6 9.87 -33.32 24.15
N SER A 7 11.05 -33.54 24.74
CA SER A 7 12.27 -32.85 24.29
C SER A 7 12.70 -33.44 22.94
N VAL A 8 12.67 -32.63 21.88
CA VAL A 8 13.19 -33.02 20.56
C VAL A 8 14.69 -32.85 20.56
N SER A 9 15.39 -33.94 20.93
CA SER A 9 16.84 -34.03 20.78
C SER A 9 17.16 -34.38 19.31
N PHE A 10 17.89 -33.50 18.62
CA PHE A 10 18.44 -33.81 17.30
C PHE A 10 19.55 -34.84 17.43
N LEU A 11 19.27 -36.04 16.97
CA LEU A 11 20.22 -37.16 16.98
C LEU A 11 21.00 -37.14 15.65
N ILE A 12 22.29 -36.80 15.69
CA ILE A 12 23.19 -36.99 14.54
C ILE A 12 23.80 -38.37 14.65
N ILE A 13 23.42 -39.31 13.77
CA ILE A 13 23.98 -40.64 13.70
C ILE A 13 25.27 -40.59 12.89
N ASN A 14 26.41 -40.81 13.51
CA ASN A 14 27.68 -41.00 12.83
C ASN A 14 27.87 -42.49 12.56
N LEU A 15 28.29 -42.91 11.37
CA LEU A 15 28.42 -44.26 10.83
C LEU A 15 29.38 -45.20 11.62
N LYS A 16 29.88 -44.80 12.77
CA LYS A 16 30.74 -45.62 13.66
C LYS A 16 30.13 -45.96 15.03
N GLY A 17 28.83 -45.80 15.22
CA GLY A 17 28.13 -46.34 16.40
C GLY A 17 28.53 -45.75 17.77
N THR A 18 29.20 -44.61 17.82
CA THR A 18 29.54 -43.94 19.08
C THR A 18 28.63 -42.73 19.27
N TYR A 19 27.75 -42.78 20.29
CA TYR A 19 26.92 -41.62 20.69
C TYR A 19 27.84 -40.63 21.40
N MET A 20 28.18 -39.54 20.72
CA MET A 20 28.73 -38.37 21.39
C MET A 20 27.55 -37.43 21.71
N SER A 21 27.19 -37.32 22.98
CA SER A 21 26.38 -36.24 23.48
C SER A 21 27.22 -34.96 23.43
N ASP A 22 27.03 -34.14 22.43
CA ASP A 22 27.63 -32.82 22.42
C ASP A 22 26.93 -31.98 23.50
N THR A 23 27.58 -31.90 24.66
CA THR A 23 27.13 -31.16 25.84
C THR A 23 27.55 -29.68 25.76
N SER A 24 28.02 -29.22 24.59
CA SER A 24 28.25 -27.80 24.42
C SER A 24 26.90 -27.07 24.46
N PRO A 25 26.77 -25.97 25.23
CA PRO A 25 25.55 -25.19 25.24
C PRO A 25 25.25 -24.73 23.81
N PRO A 26 23.99 -24.78 23.37
CA PRO A 26 23.62 -24.39 22.01
C PRO A 26 24.18 -22.99 21.74
N LYS A 27 24.90 -22.83 20.60
CA LYS A 27 25.48 -21.52 20.22
C LYS A 27 24.38 -20.46 20.28
N PRO A 28 24.63 -19.35 20.97
CA PRO A 28 23.61 -18.32 21.10
C PRO A 28 23.16 -17.84 19.71
N VAL A 29 21.87 -17.93 19.46
CA VAL A 29 21.26 -17.55 18.18
C VAL A 29 21.32 -16.03 18.05
N LEU A 30 21.93 -15.52 16.98
CA LEU A 30 21.91 -14.10 16.67
C LEU A 30 20.54 -13.67 16.17
N PHE A 31 20.07 -12.50 16.61
CA PHE A 31 18.77 -11.98 16.19
C PHE A 31 18.64 -11.86 14.65
N ARG A 32 19.68 -11.41 13.95
CA ARG A 32 19.72 -11.35 12.48
C ARG A 32 19.55 -12.72 11.82
N SER A 33 20.12 -13.79 12.40
CA SER A 33 20.00 -15.14 11.86
C SER A 33 18.60 -15.68 12.07
N TYR A 34 18.03 -15.56 13.25
CA TYR A 34 16.64 -15.90 13.53
C TYR A 34 15.67 -15.16 12.61
N TYR A 35 15.84 -13.85 12.44
CA TYR A 35 14.97 -13.04 11.60
C TYR A 35 15.07 -13.44 10.11
N ARG A 36 16.26 -13.81 9.63
CA ARG A 36 16.45 -14.35 8.27
C ARG A 36 15.70 -15.66 8.09
N ASP A 37 15.86 -16.59 9.01
CA ASP A 37 15.22 -17.91 8.97
C ASP A 37 13.69 -17.76 9.06
N TRP A 38 13.22 -16.87 9.92
CA TRP A 38 11.81 -16.54 10.04
C TRP A 38 11.23 -15.98 8.73
N ILE A 39 11.94 -15.09 8.03
CA ILE A 39 11.52 -14.59 6.71
C ILE A 39 11.43 -15.73 5.70
N GLU A 40 12.42 -16.59 5.66
CA GLU A 40 12.46 -17.72 4.72
C GLU A 40 11.30 -18.69 4.95
N VAL A 41 11.01 -19.03 6.21
CA VAL A 41 9.97 -19.99 6.58
C VAL A 41 8.56 -19.38 6.49
N TYR A 42 8.34 -18.20 7.05
CA TYR A 42 6.99 -17.66 7.21
C TYR A 42 6.59 -16.61 6.16
N LYS A 43 7.52 -16.01 5.41
CA LYS A 43 7.21 -14.94 4.47
C LYS A 43 7.48 -15.28 3.02
N LYS A 44 8.50 -16.07 2.73
CA LYS A 44 8.80 -16.53 1.37
C LYS A 44 7.62 -17.35 0.84
N ASN A 45 7.19 -17.06 -0.37
CA ASN A 45 6.01 -17.64 -1.03
C ASN A 45 4.65 -17.41 -0.33
N ALA A 46 4.61 -16.88 0.91
CA ALA A 46 3.37 -16.56 1.63
C ALA A 46 2.92 -15.12 1.38
N VAL A 47 3.84 -14.23 1.04
CA VAL A 47 3.52 -12.81 0.76
C VAL A 47 3.95 -12.43 -0.66
N ARG A 48 3.38 -11.32 -1.18
CA ARG A 48 3.78 -10.80 -2.49
C ARG A 48 5.25 -10.37 -2.48
N ASN A 49 5.94 -10.49 -3.62
CA ASN A 49 7.35 -10.13 -3.77
C ASN A 49 7.67 -8.71 -3.29
N VAL A 50 6.77 -7.74 -3.50
CA VAL A 50 6.95 -6.37 -3.00
C VAL A 50 6.97 -6.30 -1.47
N THR A 51 6.22 -7.16 -0.80
CA THR A 51 6.21 -7.26 0.67
C THR A 51 7.44 -8.02 1.16
N LEU A 52 7.81 -9.11 0.50
CA LEU A 52 9.03 -9.85 0.82
C LEU A 52 10.27 -8.94 0.76
N ARG A 53 10.38 -8.11 -0.29
CA ARG A 53 11.49 -7.13 -0.40
C ARG A 53 11.56 -6.16 0.79
N LYS A 54 10.44 -5.79 1.38
CA LYS A 54 10.45 -4.94 2.60
C LYS A 54 11.04 -5.68 3.79
N TYR A 55 10.69 -6.95 3.98
CA TYR A 55 11.29 -7.79 5.03
C TYR A 55 12.80 -7.97 4.82
N LEU A 56 13.24 -8.24 3.58
CA LEU A 56 14.66 -8.37 3.25
C LEU A 56 15.42 -7.04 3.47
N LEU A 57 14.82 -5.91 3.12
CA LEU A 57 15.41 -4.59 3.41
C LEU A 57 15.48 -4.35 4.93
N THR A 58 14.46 -4.74 5.67
CA THR A 58 14.49 -4.67 7.13
C THR A 58 15.62 -5.55 7.71
N LEU A 59 15.81 -6.76 7.17
CA LEU A 59 16.90 -7.65 7.57
C LEU A 59 18.27 -6.99 7.34
N SER A 60 18.50 -6.38 6.17
CA SER A 60 19.78 -5.71 5.87
C SER A 60 20.08 -4.56 6.86
N TRP A 61 19.05 -3.88 7.35
CA TRP A 61 19.19 -2.87 8.39
C TRP A 61 19.47 -3.48 9.77
N VAL A 62 18.85 -4.59 10.12
CA VAL A 62 19.16 -5.32 11.37
C VAL A 62 20.61 -5.82 11.35
N GLU A 63 21.06 -6.36 10.23
CA GLU A 63 22.46 -6.82 10.04
C GLU A 63 23.47 -5.67 10.18
N ARG A 64 23.10 -4.46 9.73
CA ARG A 64 23.96 -3.28 9.82
C ARG A 64 24.01 -2.67 11.22
N LEU A 65 22.84 -2.55 11.87
CA LEU A 65 22.69 -1.80 13.12
C LEU A 65 22.94 -2.67 14.38
N ALA A 66 22.70 -3.97 14.28
CA ALA A 66 22.79 -4.89 15.42
C ALA A 66 23.40 -6.26 15.01
N PRO A 67 24.61 -6.28 14.42
CA PRO A 67 25.19 -7.51 13.85
C PRO A 67 25.40 -8.63 14.87
N ASP A 68 25.74 -8.28 16.09
CA ASP A 68 26.11 -9.25 17.14
C ASP A 68 25.05 -9.40 18.23
N LEU A 69 23.86 -8.81 18.02
CA LEU A 69 22.77 -8.88 18.98
C LEU A 69 22.24 -10.31 19.07
N ARG A 70 22.35 -10.91 20.27
CA ARG A 70 21.81 -12.26 20.54
C ARG A 70 20.32 -12.17 20.81
N LEU A 71 19.56 -13.13 20.26
CA LEU A 71 18.11 -13.16 20.43
C LEU A 71 17.73 -13.25 21.91
N SER A 72 18.36 -14.14 22.67
CA SER A 72 18.09 -14.35 24.12
C SER A 72 18.40 -13.14 24.99
N GLU A 73 19.26 -12.24 24.53
CA GLU A 73 19.70 -11.04 25.26
C GLU A 73 18.95 -9.78 24.83
N LEU A 74 17.97 -9.88 23.89
CA LEU A 74 17.23 -8.75 23.33
C LEU A 74 16.29 -8.15 24.38
N THR A 75 16.80 -7.12 25.08
CA THR A 75 16.01 -6.36 26.05
C THR A 75 15.18 -5.25 25.38
N ARG A 76 14.22 -4.69 26.13
CA ARG A 76 13.48 -3.49 25.68
C ARG A 76 14.39 -2.30 25.37
N LEU A 77 15.48 -2.17 26.13
CA LEU A 77 16.45 -1.08 25.90
C LEU A 77 17.20 -1.28 24.59
N ASP A 78 17.65 -2.51 24.29
CA ASP A 78 18.38 -2.81 23.06
C ASP A 78 17.47 -2.68 21.84
N TYR A 79 16.22 -3.14 21.94
CA TYR A 79 15.22 -2.94 20.90
C TYR A 79 14.95 -1.44 20.64
N GLN A 80 14.83 -0.63 21.70
CA GLN A 80 14.63 0.81 21.57
C GLN A 80 15.85 1.51 20.97
N LYS A 81 17.08 1.09 21.33
CA LYS A 81 18.31 1.59 20.68
C LYS A 81 18.30 1.30 19.20
N LEU A 82 18.02 0.04 18.80
CA LEU A 82 17.91 -0.36 17.39
C LEU A 82 16.91 0.53 16.62
N LEU A 83 15.75 0.80 17.21
CA LEU A 83 14.77 1.71 16.61
C LEU A 83 15.26 3.16 16.53
N ASN A 84 15.96 3.65 17.55
CA ASN A 84 16.50 5.02 17.57
C ASN A 84 17.62 5.20 16.54
N ASP A 85 18.49 4.20 16.38
CA ASP A 85 19.57 4.21 15.39
C ASP A 85 18.98 4.22 13.97
N PHE A 86 17.99 3.38 13.71
CA PHE A 86 17.27 3.43 12.44
C PHE A 86 16.55 4.77 12.21
N ALA A 87 15.91 5.32 13.24
CA ALA A 87 15.17 6.58 13.20
C ALA A 87 16.06 7.80 12.93
N SER A 88 17.36 7.70 13.26
CA SER A 88 18.33 8.80 13.01
C SER A 88 18.48 9.12 11.52
N GLU A 89 18.27 8.14 10.64
CA GLU A 89 18.40 8.28 9.20
C GLU A 89 17.04 8.35 8.47
N HIS A 90 15.91 8.00 9.15
CA HIS A 90 14.62 7.78 8.51
C HIS A 90 13.49 8.66 9.09
N GLU A 91 12.45 8.87 8.30
CA GLU A 91 11.22 9.50 8.75
C GLU A 91 10.44 8.58 9.71
N ARG A 92 9.65 9.17 10.60
CA ARG A 92 8.86 8.47 11.61
C ARG A 92 7.99 7.34 11.02
N GLN A 93 7.38 7.54 9.84
CA GLN A 93 6.56 6.50 9.20
C GLN A 93 7.41 5.31 8.73
N THR A 94 8.59 5.55 8.21
CA THR A 94 9.53 4.49 7.79
C THR A 94 10.01 3.69 9.00
N THR A 95 10.27 4.36 10.12
CA THR A 95 10.62 3.69 11.39
C THR A 95 9.45 2.87 11.94
N MET A 96 8.21 3.33 11.80
CA MET A 96 7.03 2.57 12.15
C MET A 96 6.90 1.29 11.30
N ASP A 97 7.13 1.39 9.99
CA ASP A 97 7.11 0.23 9.10
C ASP A 97 8.21 -0.78 9.45
N PHE A 98 9.42 -0.30 9.78
CA PHE A 98 10.54 -1.11 10.27
C PHE A 98 10.17 -1.85 11.56
N HIS A 99 9.61 -1.15 12.55
CA HIS A 99 9.10 -1.75 13.78
C HIS A 99 8.07 -2.86 13.51
N HIS A 100 7.07 -2.60 12.65
CA HIS A 100 6.03 -3.58 12.33
C HIS A 100 6.59 -4.83 11.65
N ASN A 101 7.59 -4.69 10.76
CA ASN A 101 8.21 -5.80 10.07
C ASN A 101 8.99 -6.71 11.04
N ILE A 102 9.66 -6.15 12.03
CA ILE A 102 10.43 -6.91 13.03
C ILE A 102 9.52 -7.53 14.08
N LYS A 103 8.51 -6.77 14.52
CA LYS A 103 7.65 -7.14 15.66
C LYS A 103 7.04 -8.53 15.49
N GLY A 104 6.60 -8.90 14.27
CA GLY A 104 6.02 -10.22 14.02
C GLY A 104 6.96 -11.36 14.42
N ALA A 105 8.22 -11.29 13.96
CA ALA A 105 9.23 -12.31 14.29
C ALA A 105 9.56 -12.33 15.78
N ILE A 106 9.60 -11.19 16.45
CA ILE A 106 9.88 -11.11 17.90
C ILE A 106 8.73 -11.72 18.70
N LEU A 107 7.47 -11.48 18.32
CA LEU A 107 6.33 -12.09 18.99
C LEU A 107 6.31 -13.59 18.82
N ASP A 108 6.64 -14.12 17.65
CA ASP A 108 6.77 -15.55 17.41
C ASP A 108 7.91 -16.14 18.26
N ALA A 109 9.07 -15.43 18.39
CA ALA A 109 10.17 -15.85 19.26
C ALA A 109 9.79 -15.89 20.75
N VAL A 110 8.91 -15.01 21.20
CA VAL A 110 8.36 -15.06 22.58
C VAL A 110 7.41 -16.23 22.74
N GLU A 111 6.55 -16.50 21.76
CA GLU A 111 5.63 -17.63 21.79
C GLU A 111 6.36 -18.98 21.74
N GLU A 112 7.46 -19.07 20.99
CA GLU A 112 8.35 -20.22 20.91
C GLU A 112 9.27 -20.39 22.17
N GLY A 113 9.24 -19.48 23.12
CA GLY A 113 10.05 -19.50 24.33
C GLY A 113 11.53 -19.15 24.13
N LEU A 114 11.90 -18.60 22.96
CA LEU A 114 13.25 -18.13 22.65
C LEU A 114 13.55 -16.76 23.29
N LEU A 115 12.50 -16.03 23.64
CA LEU A 115 12.52 -14.77 24.39
C LEU A 115 11.56 -14.87 25.59
N GLU A 116 12.01 -14.46 26.77
CA GLU A 116 11.19 -14.48 27.98
C GLU A 116 10.07 -13.45 27.95
N LYS A 117 10.31 -12.27 27.37
CA LYS A 117 9.38 -11.14 27.36
C LYS A 117 9.42 -10.41 26.03
N ASP A 118 8.27 -9.82 25.64
CA ASP A 118 8.16 -9.00 24.43
C ASP A 118 8.90 -7.66 24.59
N PRO A 119 10.07 -7.46 23.94
CA PRO A 119 10.83 -6.22 24.00
C PRO A 119 10.20 -5.10 23.16
N THR A 120 9.23 -5.41 22.29
CA THR A 120 8.57 -4.42 21.40
C THR A 120 7.44 -3.66 22.10
N ARG A 121 7.03 -4.11 23.30
CA ARG A 121 5.94 -3.52 24.07
C ARG A 121 6.25 -2.08 24.44
N LYS A 122 5.32 -1.18 24.12
CA LYS A 122 5.46 0.28 24.37
C LYS A 122 6.70 0.90 23.72
N ALA A 123 7.17 0.39 22.59
CA ALA A 123 8.26 1.00 21.84
C ALA A 123 7.87 2.42 21.39
N ILE A 124 8.81 3.34 21.53
CA ILE A 124 8.63 4.76 21.13
C ILE A 124 9.17 4.92 19.72
N ILE A 125 8.29 5.27 18.79
CA ILE A 125 8.66 5.48 17.40
C ILE A 125 9.06 6.93 17.18
N LYS A 126 10.34 7.14 16.96
CA LYS A 126 10.94 8.42 16.56
C LYS A 126 11.19 8.44 15.05
N GLY A 127 11.74 9.53 14.53
CA GLY A 127 12.15 9.70 13.14
C GLY A 127 12.29 11.16 12.79
N ARG A 128 12.92 11.42 11.65
CA ARG A 128 13.05 12.76 11.11
C ARG A 128 11.68 13.31 10.71
N GLU A 129 11.49 14.60 10.85
CA GLU A 129 10.34 15.29 10.29
C GLU A 129 10.39 15.23 8.76
N PRO A 130 9.23 15.05 8.09
CA PRO A 130 9.16 15.07 6.64
C PRO A 130 9.70 16.40 6.09
N LYS A 131 10.57 16.37 5.09
CA LYS A 131 11.18 17.56 4.47
C LYS A 131 10.15 18.56 3.91
N SER A 132 8.96 18.10 3.56
CA SER A 132 7.82 18.93 3.17
C SER A 132 6.51 18.15 3.36
N ARG A 133 5.46 18.84 3.79
CA ARG A 133 4.09 18.30 3.72
C ARG A 133 3.62 18.41 2.27
N LYS A 134 3.74 17.32 1.51
CA LYS A 134 3.21 17.27 0.13
C LYS A 134 1.67 17.36 0.18
N THR A 135 1.11 18.20 -0.67
CA THR A 135 -0.33 18.22 -0.94
C THR A 135 -0.77 16.82 -1.36
N LYS A 136 -1.77 16.27 -0.70
CA LYS A 136 -2.21 14.90 -0.95
C LYS A 136 -3.29 14.81 -2.02
N TYR A 137 -4.06 15.87 -2.24
CA TYR A 137 -5.15 15.93 -3.20
C TYR A 137 -5.36 17.37 -3.66
N LEU A 138 -6.05 17.54 -4.79
CA LEU A 138 -6.45 18.83 -5.37
C LEU A 138 -7.87 19.17 -4.92
N ASN A 139 -8.18 20.44 -4.82
CA ASN A 139 -9.55 20.91 -4.74
C ASN A 139 -10.26 20.84 -6.10
N HIS A 140 -11.55 21.12 -6.16
CA HIS A 140 -12.35 21.06 -7.39
C HIS A 140 -11.81 21.99 -8.50
N PHE A 141 -11.41 23.19 -8.13
CA PHE A 141 -10.88 24.18 -9.09
C PHE A 141 -9.51 23.76 -9.65
N GLU A 142 -8.61 23.28 -8.79
CA GLU A 142 -7.31 22.77 -9.22
C GLU A 142 -7.45 21.54 -10.13
N LEU A 143 -8.41 20.62 -9.81
CA LEU A 143 -8.68 19.48 -10.68
C LEU A 143 -9.18 19.93 -12.05
N HIS A 144 -10.07 20.91 -12.11
CA HIS A 144 -10.57 21.46 -13.38
C HIS A 144 -9.42 22.01 -14.23
N LYS A 145 -8.55 22.84 -13.66
CA LYS A 145 -7.35 23.35 -14.34
C LYS A 145 -6.42 22.24 -14.82
N LEU A 146 -6.24 21.17 -14.02
CA LEU A 146 -5.45 20.02 -14.44
C LEU A 146 -6.05 19.38 -15.68
N LEU A 147 -7.35 19.09 -15.67
CA LEU A 147 -8.05 18.43 -16.78
C LEU A 147 -8.03 19.28 -18.07
N GLU A 148 -8.16 20.58 -17.96
CA GLU A 148 -8.03 21.52 -19.11
C GLU A 148 -6.61 21.57 -19.68
N SER A 149 -5.58 21.31 -18.86
CA SER A 149 -4.19 21.31 -19.29
C SER A 149 -3.77 20.03 -20.04
N LEU A 150 -4.61 18.99 -20.04
CA LEU A 150 -4.32 17.73 -20.70
C LEU A 150 -4.43 17.85 -22.22
N GLU A 151 -3.51 17.22 -22.92
CA GLU A 151 -3.47 17.15 -24.38
C GLU A 151 -3.87 15.74 -24.81
N LEU A 152 -5.16 15.56 -25.08
CA LEU A 152 -5.75 14.28 -25.45
C LEU A 152 -5.61 14.06 -26.95
N SER A 153 -4.63 13.26 -27.35
CA SER A 153 -4.39 12.85 -28.74
C SER A 153 -5.28 11.66 -29.13
N SER A 154 -5.29 11.31 -30.42
CA SER A 154 -5.97 10.09 -30.92
C SER A 154 -5.35 8.77 -30.45
N THR A 155 -4.20 8.81 -29.81
CA THR A 155 -3.47 7.64 -29.32
C THR A 155 -3.32 7.68 -27.81
N PRO A 156 -3.26 6.51 -27.13
CA PRO A 156 -3.05 6.45 -25.69
C PRO A 156 -1.78 7.17 -25.25
N SER A 157 -1.90 8.01 -24.22
CA SER A 157 -0.82 8.84 -23.69
C SER A 157 -0.89 8.91 -22.16
N TRP A 158 0.12 9.53 -21.55
CA TRP A 158 0.09 9.79 -20.10
C TRP A 158 -1.07 10.69 -19.68
N ASP A 159 -1.51 11.57 -20.55
CA ASP A 159 -2.65 12.46 -20.29
C ASP A 159 -3.97 11.70 -20.23
N TRP A 160 -4.16 10.71 -21.09
CA TRP A 160 -5.30 9.80 -21.02
C TRP A 160 -5.31 8.99 -19.72
N LEU A 161 -4.14 8.56 -19.25
CA LEU A 161 -4.03 7.83 -17.98
C LEU A 161 -4.34 8.75 -16.79
N ILE A 162 -3.88 10.01 -16.83
CA ILE A 162 -4.18 11.01 -15.80
C ILE A 162 -5.70 11.29 -15.78
N LEU A 163 -6.32 11.53 -16.93
CA LEU A 163 -7.76 11.72 -17.06
C LEU A 163 -8.53 10.54 -16.47
N LEU A 164 -8.18 9.33 -16.86
CA LEU A 164 -8.85 8.12 -16.40
C LEU A 164 -8.80 7.98 -14.87
N ILE A 165 -7.62 8.13 -14.27
CA ILE A 165 -7.47 8.01 -12.82
C ILE A 165 -8.20 9.13 -12.09
N ALA A 166 -8.16 10.36 -12.60
CA ALA A 166 -8.88 11.49 -12.03
C ALA A 166 -10.40 11.26 -12.02
N LYS A 167 -10.95 10.73 -13.12
CA LYS A 167 -12.39 10.49 -13.31
C LYS A 167 -12.91 9.21 -12.64
N THR A 168 -12.04 8.25 -12.34
CA THR A 168 -12.44 6.93 -11.81
C THR A 168 -11.99 6.67 -10.37
N GLY A 169 -10.93 7.31 -9.93
CA GLY A 169 -10.29 7.05 -8.65
C GLY A 169 -9.59 5.67 -8.57
N MET A 170 -9.32 5.00 -9.70
CA MET A 170 -8.63 3.70 -9.71
C MET A 170 -7.19 3.81 -9.20
N ARG A 171 -6.64 2.66 -8.79
CA ARG A 171 -5.19 2.58 -8.50
C ARG A 171 -4.40 2.60 -9.81
N PHE A 172 -3.20 3.16 -9.78
CA PHE A 172 -2.31 3.20 -10.94
C PHE A 172 -2.14 1.81 -11.60
N SER A 173 -1.88 0.76 -10.81
CA SER A 173 -1.72 -0.61 -11.33
C SER A 173 -3.00 -1.23 -11.89
N GLU A 174 -4.18 -0.76 -11.50
CA GLU A 174 -5.48 -1.14 -12.06
C GLU A 174 -5.66 -0.43 -13.42
N ALA A 175 -5.38 0.86 -13.48
CA ALA A 175 -5.56 1.67 -14.68
C ALA A 175 -4.69 1.21 -15.86
N ILE A 176 -3.42 0.90 -15.61
CA ILE A 176 -2.51 0.42 -16.66
C ILE A 176 -2.76 -1.03 -17.10
N ALA A 177 -3.61 -1.77 -16.36
CA ALA A 177 -4.01 -3.13 -16.70
C ALA A 177 -5.26 -3.21 -17.58
N LEU A 178 -5.87 -2.05 -17.90
CA LEU A 178 -7.11 -2.03 -18.67
C LEU A 178 -6.89 -2.41 -20.13
N THR A 179 -7.88 -3.12 -20.64
CA THR A 179 -8.05 -3.50 -22.03
C THR A 179 -9.42 -3.01 -22.53
N PRO A 180 -9.67 -2.87 -23.85
CA PRO A 180 -10.95 -2.42 -24.36
C PRO A 180 -12.13 -3.21 -23.81
N LYS A 181 -12.02 -4.52 -23.65
CA LYS A 181 -13.09 -5.40 -23.13
C LYS A 181 -13.51 -5.12 -21.68
N ASP A 182 -12.72 -4.33 -20.92
CA ASP A 182 -13.11 -3.95 -19.56
C ASP A 182 -14.20 -2.87 -19.56
N PHE A 183 -14.44 -2.19 -20.71
CA PHE A 183 -15.47 -1.18 -20.89
C PHE A 183 -16.75 -1.82 -21.44
N ASP A 184 -17.86 -1.59 -20.76
CA ASP A 184 -19.21 -1.89 -21.28
C ASP A 184 -19.85 -0.54 -21.63
N PHE A 185 -19.69 -0.16 -22.89
CA PHE A 185 -20.18 1.13 -23.40
C PHE A 185 -21.69 1.25 -23.36
N SER A 186 -22.40 0.12 -23.52
CA SER A 186 -23.87 0.09 -23.50
C SER A 186 -24.44 0.32 -22.10
N LYS A 187 -23.77 -0.24 -21.07
CA LYS A 187 -24.17 -0.10 -19.66
C LYS A 187 -23.45 1.04 -18.95
N GLN A 188 -22.60 1.74 -19.64
CA GLN A 188 -21.77 2.84 -19.10
C GLN A 188 -20.93 2.40 -17.89
N THR A 189 -20.37 1.19 -17.93
CA THR A 189 -19.59 0.64 -16.82
C THR A 189 -18.16 0.27 -17.20
N LEU A 190 -17.26 0.38 -16.23
CA LEU A 190 -15.89 -0.08 -16.30
C LEU A 190 -15.66 -1.20 -15.27
N SER A 191 -15.21 -2.35 -15.72
CA SER A 191 -14.85 -3.49 -14.90
C SER A 191 -13.41 -3.41 -14.43
N ILE A 192 -13.18 -3.49 -13.13
CA ILE A 192 -11.85 -3.46 -12.51
C ILE A 192 -11.65 -4.79 -11.80
N ASN A 193 -10.90 -5.70 -12.39
CA ASN A 193 -10.75 -7.08 -11.91
C ASN A 193 -9.30 -7.59 -11.90
N LYS A 194 -8.36 -6.80 -12.43
CA LYS A 194 -6.95 -7.17 -12.59
C LYS A 194 -6.02 -5.99 -12.30
N THR A 195 -4.75 -6.29 -12.12
CA THR A 195 -3.67 -5.30 -12.01
C THR A 195 -2.49 -5.74 -12.87
N LEU A 196 -1.67 -4.81 -13.32
CA LEU A 196 -0.44 -5.12 -14.04
C LEU A 196 0.76 -5.10 -13.10
N ASP A 197 1.59 -6.16 -13.15
CA ASP A 197 2.90 -6.11 -12.51
C ASP A 197 3.91 -5.38 -13.40
N TYR A 198 3.88 -4.06 -13.34
CA TYR A 198 4.78 -3.20 -14.10
C TYR A 198 6.24 -3.22 -13.59
N LYS A 199 6.51 -3.81 -12.42
CA LYS A 199 7.86 -3.91 -11.83
C LYS A 199 8.63 -5.12 -12.37
N THR A 200 8.00 -6.29 -12.38
CA THR A 200 8.61 -7.55 -12.83
C THR A 200 8.24 -7.89 -14.26
N ARG A 201 7.21 -7.24 -14.82
CA ARG A 201 6.64 -7.50 -16.16
C ARG A 201 6.14 -8.93 -16.34
N THR A 202 5.69 -9.55 -15.28
CA THR A 202 5.17 -10.93 -15.28
C THR A 202 3.71 -11.01 -15.76
N GLY A 203 3.14 -9.91 -16.26
CA GLY A 203 1.79 -9.89 -16.79
C GLY A 203 0.73 -9.44 -15.77
N PHE A 204 -0.48 -9.95 -15.94
CA PHE A 204 -1.60 -9.63 -15.06
C PHE A 204 -1.49 -10.33 -13.72
N LEU A 205 -1.78 -9.60 -12.67
CA LEU A 205 -1.92 -10.11 -11.31
C LEU A 205 -3.36 -9.93 -10.83
N PRO A 206 -3.83 -10.79 -9.92
CA PRO A 206 -5.09 -10.54 -9.23
C PRO A 206 -5.02 -9.23 -8.45
N THR A 207 -6.18 -8.61 -8.24
CA THR A 207 -6.28 -7.41 -7.41
C THR A 207 -5.81 -7.68 -5.97
N LYS A 208 -5.53 -6.64 -5.20
CA LYS A 208 -4.96 -6.76 -3.85
C LYS A 208 -5.87 -7.55 -2.89
N ASN A 209 -7.18 -7.41 -3.03
CA ASN A 209 -8.21 -8.12 -2.24
C ASN A 209 -9.50 -8.25 -3.06
N LYS A 210 -10.45 -9.06 -2.59
CA LYS A 210 -11.76 -9.28 -3.26
C LYS A 210 -12.55 -7.97 -3.44
N ALA A 211 -12.51 -7.05 -2.48
CA ALA A 211 -13.20 -5.76 -2.58
C ALA A 211 -12.64 -4.85 -3.70
N SER A 212 -11.43 -5.12 -4.18
CA SER A 212 -10.85 -4.39 -5.32
C SER A 212 -11.47 -4.79 -6.65
N ILE A 213 -12.11 -5.98 -6.74
CA ILE A 213 -12.89 -6.39 -7.91
C ILE A 213 -14.24 -5.67 -7.85
N ARG A 214 -14.48 -4.82 -8.84
CA ARG A 214 -15.66 -3.96 -8.87
C ARG A 214 -16.01 -3.49 -10.27
N LYS A 215 -17.25 -3.07 -10.46
CA LYS A 215 -17.71 -2.30 -11.62
C LYS A 215 -18.05 -0.90 -11.15
N ILE A 216 -17.65 0.11 -11.92
CA ILE A 216 -17.95 1.50 -11.64
C ILE A 216 -18.68 2.12 -12.83
N GLN A 217 -19.64 3.01 -12.53
CA GLN A 217 -20.27 3.83 -13.55
C GLN A 217 -19.31 4.94 -14.00
N LEU A 218 -19.25 5.17 -15.31
CA LEU A 218 -18.53 6.27 -15.92
C LEU A 218 -19.48 7.33 -16.43
N ASP A 219 -19.05 8.58 -16.43
CA ASP A 219 -19.79 9.64 -17.13
C ASP A 219 -19.70 9.42 -18.65
N TRP A 220 -20.75 9.86 -19.36
CA TRP A 220 -20.89 9.64 -20.79
C TRP A 220 -19.77 10.29 -21.63
N GLN A 221 -19.21 11.41 -21.18
CA GLN A 221 -18.12 12.11 -21.89
C GLN A 221 -16.84 11.27 -21.88
N VAL A 222 -16.47 10.75 -20.71
CA VAL A 222 -15.31 9.84 -20.59
C VAL A 222 -15.53 8.59 -21.42
N LEU A 223 -16.73 8.02 -21.41
CA LEU A 223 -17.06 6.86 -22.21
C LEU A 223 -16.91 7.08 -23.70
N MET A 224 -17.47 8.19 -24.23
CA MET A 224 -17.34 8.55 -25.64
C MET A 224 -15.87 8.70 -26.04
N GLN A 225 -15.10 9.44 -25.22
CA GLN A 225 -13.68 9.64 -25.46
C GLN A 225 -12.91 8.31 -25.48
N PHE A 226 -13.17 7.41 -24.52
CA PHE A 226 -12.50 6.10 -24.47
C PHE A 226 -13.03 5.14 -25.54
N SER A 227 -14.28 5.25 -25.98
CA SER A 227 -14.79 4.50 -27.13
C SER A 227 -14.00 4.80 -28.40
N GLU A 228 -13.74 6.09 -28.68
CA GLU A 228 -12.92 6.47 -29.84
C GLU A 228 -11.45 6.07 -29.68
N LEU A 229 -10.88 6.28 -28.49
CA LEU A 229 -9.49 5.95 -28.19
C LEU A 229 -9.20 4.44 -28.35
N THR A 230 -10.16 3.59 -28.00
CA THR A 230 -9.97 2.13 -27.97
C THR A 230 -10.33 1.42 -29.28
N LYS A 231 -10.97 2.10 -30.23
CA LYS A 231 -11.33 1.53 -31.55
C LYS A 231 -10.18 0.81 -32.28
N PRO A 232 -8.97 1.37 -32.33
CA PRO A 232 -7.86 0.73 -33.04
C PRO A 232 -7.11 -0.31 -32.22
N ILE A 233 -7.57 -0.62 -30.99
CA ILE A 233 -6.85 -1.50 -30.05
C ILE A 233 -7.65 -2.81 -29.94
N GLU A 234 -6.94 -3.93 -30.06
CA GLU A 234 -7.56 -5.25 -29.89
C GLU A 234 -8.17 -5.44 -28.49
N GLU A 235 -9.26 -6.19 -28.39
CA GLU A 235 -10.06 -6.32 -27.17
C GLU A 235 -9.24 -6.76 -25.93
N ASP A 236 -8.22 -7.59 -26.15
CA ASP A 236 -7.35 -8.14 -25.10
C ASP A 236 -6.01 -7.37 -24.93
N GLU A 237 -5.75 -6.41 -25.78
CA GLU A 237 -4.53 -5.61 -25.74
C GLU A 237 -4.62 -4.52 -24.64
N LEU A 238 -3.47 -4.22 -24.01
CA LEU A 238 -3.41 -3.16 -23.01
C LEU A 238 -3.60 -1.78 -23.68
N ILE A 239 -4.60 -1.01 -23.23
CA ILE A 239 -4.84 0.37 -23.74
C ILE A 239 -3.58 1.22 -23.64
N PHE A 240 -2.85 1.10 -22.53
CA PHE A 240 -1.62 1.89 -22.30
C PHE A 240 -0.34 1.12 -22.62
N GLY A 241 -0.40 -0.01 -23.34
CA GLY A 241 0.75 -0.83 -23.71
C GLY A 241 1.79 -0.08 -24.52
N SER A 242 1.37 0.83 -25.39
CA SER A 242 2.21 1.68 -26.24
C SER A 242 3.09 2.69 -25.47
N LEU A 243 2.81 2.95 -24.20
CA LEU A 243 3.62 3.87 -23.38
C LEU A 243 5.02 3.29 -23.02
N GLY A 244 5.34 2.08 -23.45
CA GLY A 244 6.64 1.45 -23.25
C GLY A 244 6.90 1.04 -21.80
N LYS A 245 8.01 1.51 -21.20
CA LYS A 245 8.36 1.20 -19.80
C LYS A 245 7.51 2.01 -18.83
N ILE A 246 6.42 1.42 -18.35
CA ILE A 246 5.50 2.07 -17.42
C ILE A 246 6.00 1.90 -15.99
N PHE A 247 6.55 2.96 -15.41
CA PHE A 247 6.88 3.03 -13.99
C PHE A 247 6.03 4.12 -13.30
N ASN A 248 5.72 3.90 -12.03
CA ASN A 248 5.00 4.89 -11.25
C ASN A 248 5.75 6.23 -11.12
N SER A 249 7.10 6.20 -11.11
CA SER A 249 7.94 7.40 -11.15
C SER A 249 7.74 8.19 -12.44
N THR A 250 7.72 7.53 -13.59
CA THR A 250 7.49 8.17 -14.91
C THR A 250 6.10 8.78 -14.97
N ALA A 251 5.08 8.07 -14.49
CA ALA A 251 3.72 8.58 -14.41
C ALA A 251 3.63 9.84 -13.51
N ASN A 252 4.26 9.79 -12.33
CA ASN A 252 4.31 10.94 -11.44
C ASN A 252 5.06 12.14 -12.05
N HIS A 253 6.14 11.90 -12.81
CA HIS A 253 6.86 12.99 -13.49
C HIS A 253 5.99 13.65 -14.57
N ASN A 254 5.24 12.87 -15.36
CA ASN A 254 4.32 13.43 -16.35
C ASN A 254 3.19 14.24 -15.67
N LEU A 255 2.61 13.71 -14.59
CA LEU A 255 1.60 14.45 -13.80
C LEU A 255 2.18 15.74 -13.21
N GLU A 256 3.40 15.71 -12.67
CA GLU A 256 4.08 16.91 -12.16
C GLU A 256 4.22 17.99 -13.23
N ARG A 257 4.59 17.61 -14.44
CA ARG A 257 4.66 18.55 -15.58
C ARG A 257 3.31 19.20 -15.87
N ARG A 258 2.22 18.42 -15.84
CA ARG A 258 0.85 18.94 -16.06
C ARG A 258 0.40 19.83 -14.91
N CYS A 259 0.66 19.46 -13.66
CA CYS A 259 0.38 20.31 -12.49
C CYS A 259 1.12 21.67 -12.61
N LYS A 260 2.40 21.64 -12.96
CA LYS A 260 3.20 22.87 -13.16
C LYS A 260 2.66 23.72 -14.30
N LYS A 261 2.31 23.12 -15.45
CA LYS A 261 1.70 23.81 -16.59
C LYS A 261 0.37 24.47 -16.20
N ALA A 262 -0.44 23.78 -15.39
CA ALA A 262 -1.73 24.29 -14.92
C ALA A 262 -1.60 25.32 -13.76
N GLY A 263 -0.39 25.55 -13.22
CA GLY A 263 -0.17 26.45 -12.08
C GLY A 263 -0.84 26.00 -10.79
N ILE A 264 -0.86 24.68 -10.54
CA ILE A 264 -1.52 24.07 -9.36
C ILE A 264 -0.53 23.28 -8.52
N SER A 265 -0.99 22.85 -7.33
CA SER A 265 -0.22 22.01 -6.43
C SER A 265 0.19 20.69 -7.08
N VAL A 266 1.47 20.30 -6.92
CA VAL A 266 1.97 19.03 -7.44
C VAL A 266 1.53 17.87 -6.54
N ILE A 267 0.83 16.91 -7.12
CA ILE A 267 0.38 15.70 -6.46
C ILE A 267 0.96 14.44 -7.13
N SER A 268 0.76 13.27 -6.54
CA SER A 268 1.10 11.98 -7.14
C SER A 268 -0.10 11.37 -7.89
N MET A 269 0.14 10.33 -8.71
CA MET A 269 -0.94 9.53 -9.30
C MET A 269 -1.90 8.97 -8.23
N HIS A 270 -1.37 8.61 -7.05
CA HIS A 270 -2.24 8.24 -5.93
C HIS A 270 -3.00 9.44 -5.35
N GLY A 271 -2.45 10.64 -5.45
CA GLY A 271 -3.12 11.88 -5.10
C GLY A 271 -4.36 12.17 -5.97
N LEU A 272 -4.37 11.80 -7.27
CA LEU A 272 -5.56 11.87 -8.11
C LEU A 272 -6.72 11.03 -7.57
N ARG A 273 -6.41 9.83 -7.07
CA ARG A 273 -7.41 8.98 -6.40
C ARG A 273 -7.94 9.62 -5.10
N HIS A 274 -7.07 10.27 -4.33
CA HIS A 274 -7.50 11.06 -3.17
C HIS A 274 -8.37 12.24 -3.57
N THR A 275 -8.00 12.96 -4.64
CA THR A 275 -8.78 14.04 -5.23
C THR A 275 -10.19 13.56 -5.61
N HIS A 276 -10.28 12.45 -6.35
CA HIS A 276 -11.56 11.85 -6.76
C HIS A 276 -12.47 11.56 -5.55
N ALA A 277 -11.92 10.92 -4.52
CA ALA A 277 -12.66 10.59 -3.31
C ALA A 277 -13.13 11.83 -2.54
N SER A 278 -12.23 12.82 -2.37
CA SER A 278 -12.56 14.07 -1.67
C SER A 278 -13.68 14.81 -2.39
N ILE A 279 -13.62 14.92 -3.72
CA ILE A 279 -14.67 15.59 -4.51
C ILE A 279 -16.03 14.90 -4.38
N LEU A 280 -16.06 13.55 -4.39
CA LEU A 280 -17.30 12.82 -4.20
C LEU A 280 -17.88 13.01 -2.79
N LEU A 281 -17.04 13.02 -1.77
CA LEU A 281 -17.47 13.31 -0.40
C LEU A 281 -18.01 14.73 -0.27
N PHE A 282 -17.30 15.72 -0.80
CA PHE A 282 -17.79 17.11 -0.82
C PHE A 282 -19.11 17.29 -1.59
N ALA A 283 -19.35 16.46 -2.61
CA ALA A 283 -20.62 16.41 -3.33
C ALA A 283 -21.74 15.67 -2.57
N GLY A 284 -21.50 15.21 -1.32
CA GLY A 284 -22.48 14.52 -0.50
C GLY A 284 -22.63 13.02 -0.77
N VAL A 285 -21.74 12.41 -1.57
CA VAL A 285 -21.75 10.97 -1.79
C VAL A 285 -21.34 10.25 -0.50
N SER A 286 -22.16 9.28 -0.07
CA SER A 286 -21.90 8.55 1.17
C SER A 286 -20.53 7.87 1.22
N ILE A 287 -19.91 7.83 2.40
CA ILE A 287 -18.61 7.16 2.65
C ILE A 287 -18.64 5.72 2.15
N ALA A 288 -19.76 5.00 2.35
CA ALA A 288 -19.93 3.63 1.91
C ALA A 288 -19.86 3.50 0.37
N SER A 289 -20.49 4.43 -0.35
CA SER A 289 -20.46 4.45 -1.82
C SER A 289 -19.08 4.82 -2.34
N VAL A 290 -18.41 5.78 -1.73
CA VAL A 290 -17.00 6.13 -2.08
C VAL A 290 -16.08 4.95 -1.79
N ALA A 291 -16.20 4.28 -0.65
CA ALA A 291 -15.40 3.09 -0.31
C ALA A 291 -15.56 1.96 -1.35
N ARG A 292 -16.81 1.65 -1.75
CA ARG A 292 -17.09 0.65 -2.80
C ARG A 292 -16.49 1.06 -4.15
N ARG A 293 -16.70 2.31 -4.57
CA ARG A 293 -16.16 2.84 -5.83
C ARG A 293 -14.64 2.75 -5.88
N LEU A 294 -13.97 3.04 -4.77
CA LEU A 294 -12.52 2.95 -4.65
C LEU A 294 -12.03 1.48 -4.51
N GLY A 295 -12.85 0.54 -4.09
CA GLY A 295 -12.45 -0.84 -3.79
C GLY A 295 -11.61 -0.92 -2.51
N HIS A 296 -12.05 -0.26 -1.45
CA HIS A 296 -11.51 -0.42 -0.11
C HIS A 296 -12.13 -1.64 0.56
N ALA A 297 -11.33 -2.47 1.22
CA ALA A 297 -11.81 -3.65 1.93
C ALA A 297 -12.66 -3.30 3.16
N SER A 298 -12.50 -2.10 3.71
CA SER A 298 -13.24 -1.59 4.88
C SER A 298 -13.57 -0.11 4.70
N MET A 299 -14.76 0.29 5.10
CA MET A 299 -15.17 1.70 5.20
C MET A 299 -14.27 2.48 6.16
N THR A 300 -13.76 1.84 7.20
CA THR A 300 -12.82 2.44 8.15
C THR A 300 -11.57 2.99 7.45
N THR A 301 -11.11 2.34 6.37
CA THR A 301 -9.99 2.86 5.57
C THR A 301 -10.34 4.19 4.92
N THR A 302 -11.53 4.31 4.33
CA THR A 302 -12.01 5.56 3.73
C THR A 302 -12.19 6.63 4.81
N GLN A 303 -12.87 6.28 5.90
CA GLN A 303 -13.14 7.20 7.01
C GLN A 303 -11.83 7.76 7.60
N LYS A 304 -10.86 6.92 7.95
CA LYS A 304 -9.57 7.38 8.48
C LYS A 304 -8.78 8.23 7.49
N THR A 305 -8.83 7.89 6.20
CA THR A 305 -8.08 8.62 5.16
C THR A 305 -8.66 10.01 4.90
N TYR A 306 -9.99 10.14 4.96
CA TYR A 306 -10.72 11.38 4.62
C TYR A 306 -11.40 12.02 5.84
N LEU A 307 -10.93 11.72 7.06
CA LEU A 307 -11.50 12.24 8.30
C LEU A 307 -11.61 13.76 8.29
N HIS A 308 -10.60 14.46 7.79
CA HIS A 308 -10.60 15.92 7.71
C HIS A 308 -11.70 16.47 6.76
N VAL A 309 -11.99 15.78 5.65
CA VAL A 309 -13.09 16.14 4.76
C VAL A 309 -14.44 15.89 5.42
N ILE A 310 -14.55 14.78 6.15
CA ILE A 310 -15.76 14.40 6.86
C ILE A 310 -16.08 15.42 7.96
N GLN A 311 -15.08 15.83 8.74
CA GLN A 311 -15.24 16.85 9.78
C GLN A 311 -15.65 18.23 9.22
N GLU A 312 -15.13 18.60 8.04
CA GLU A 312 -15.52 19.83 7.36
C GLU A 312 -16.99 19.77 6.87
N LEU A 313 -17.46 18.59 6.43
CA LEU A 313 -18.85 18.34 6.07
C LEU A 313 -19.77 18.32 7.29
N GLU A 314 -19.38 17.69 8.40
CA GLU A 314 -20.16 17.68 9.65
C GLU A 314 -20.50 19.10 10.14
N SER A 315 -19.55 20.04 9.96
CA SER A 315 -19.81 21.44 10.32
C SER A 315 -20.90 22.09 9.45
N LYS A 316 -21.05 21.68 8.18
CA LYS A 316 -22.13 22.11 7.30
C LYS A 316 -23.46 21.39 7.60
N ASP A 317 -23.37 20.14 7.99
CA ASP A 317 -24.54 19.33 8.30
C ASP A 317 -25.27 19.83 9.56
N ILE A 318 -24.56 20.45 10.52
CA ILE A 318 -25.18 21.07 11.71
C ILE A 318 -26.24 22.11 11.29
N ASP A 319 -25.93 22.97 10.33
CA ASP A 319 -26.88 23.97 9.83
C ASP A 319 -28.10 23.30 9.15
N LEU A 320 -27.88 22.21 8.42
CA LEU A 320 -28.97 21.45 7.80
C LEU A 320 -29.86 20.78 8.84
N VAL A 321 -29.26 20.18 9.88
CA VAL A 321 -29.99 19.59 11.00
C VAL A 321 -30.83 20.64 11.70
N MET A 322 -30.27 21.81 12.03
CA MET A 322 -30.99 22.89 12.67
C MET A 322 -32.17 23.39 11.83
N ARG A 323 -31.98 23.54 10.51
CA ARG A 323 -33.06 23.91 9.58
C ARG A 323 -34.16 22.84 9.52
N ALA A 324 -33.75 21.57 9.38
CA ALA A 324 -34.69 20.45 9.35
C ALA A 324 -35.53 20.36 10.65
N MET A 325 -34.88 20.52 11.81
CA MET A 325 -35.58 20.50 13.10
C MET A 325 -36.51 21.73 13.27
N SER A 326 -36.09 22.92 12.83
CA SER A 326 -36.93 24.12 12.92
C SER A 326 -38.15 24.11 11.98
N SER A 327 -38.13 23.29 10.93
CA SER A 327 -39.26 23.13 10.00
C SER A 327 -40.34 22.14 10.50
N LEU A 328 -40.14 21.50 11.67
CA LEU A 328 -41.09 20.58 12.28
C LEU A 328 -42.03 21.27 13.30
N ASN A 329 -41.94 22.59 13.46
CA ASN A 329 -42.79 23.39 14.31
C ASN A 329 -43.95 24.06 13.56
#